data_a45b14c2b5f8e1dff71d6dd72301ae1f
#
_entry.id   a45b14c2b5f8e1dff71d6dd72301ae1f
#
_cell.length_a   1.000
_cell.length_b   1.000
_cell.length_c   1.000
_cell.angle_alpha   90.00
_cell.angle_beta   90.00
_cell.angle_gamma   90.00
#
_symmetry.space_group_name_H-M   'P 1'
#
loop_
_entity.id
_entity.type
_entity.pdbx_description
1 polymer ?
#
loop_
_entity_poly.entity_id
_entity_poly.type
_entity_poly.pdbx_seq_one_letter_code
_entity_poly.pdbx_strand_id
1 'polypeptide(L)'
;QNESGGDDNTYEWVADGVEPEKENLQNVPREVCASWYRNFSIGRHIVIENLEDIKKSDPLQYENLKQQNVHSLVVVPLYDGKRLIGFFGVDNPPIKSLEYASNMLQTAAYFIVSSLKRRNLVYELQKRSYNVLHALSVDYLGIYQVNFDTGECEVYRDSERIGINWAFYFKDGYQ
;
A
#
# COMPACT_ATOMS: atom_id res chain seq x y z
N GLN A 1 -8.31 -5.87 3.12
CA GLN A 1 -8.65 -7.30 3.26
C GLN A 1 -7.72 -8.13 2.41
N ASN A 2 -7.24 -9.24 2.97
CA ASN A 2 -6.49 -10.25 2.24
C ASN A 2 -7.43 -11.23 1.51
N GLU A 3 -6.87 -12.20 0.79
CA GLU A 3 -7.64 -13.18 0.01
C GLU A 3 -8.49 -14.11 0.89
N SER A 4 -8.12 -14.31 2.17
CA SER A 4 -8.87 -15.11 3.15
C SER A 4 -10.00 -14.33 3.83
N GLY A 5 -10.15 -13.05 3.57
CA GLY A 5 -11.18 -12.18 4.14
C GLY A 5 -10.82 -11.56 5.49
N GLY A 6 -9.61 -11.80 5.99
CA GLY A 6 -9.05 -11.16 7.18
C GLY A 6 -8.37 -9.84 6.85
N ASP A 7 -7.89 -9.16 7.88
CA ASP A 7 -7.09 -7.94 7.78
C ASP A 7 -5.64 -8.22 8.12
N ASP A 8 -4.71 -7.61 7.35
CA ASP A 8 -3.28 -7.72 7.59
C ASP A 8 -2.70 -6.35 7.94
N ASN A 9 -1.84 -6.30 8.94
CA ASN A 9 -0.96 -5.16 9.16
C ASN A 9 0.15 -5.17 8.11
N THR A 10 0.04 -4.31 7.10
CA THR A 10 0.98 -4.26 5.97
C THR A 10 2.17 -3.36 6.22
N TYR A 11 1.96 -2.28 6.97
CA TYR A 11 2.98 -1.29 7.29
C TYR A 11 2.87 -0.88 8.75
N GLU A 12 3.97 -0.91 9.46
CA GLU A 12 4.07 -0.48 10.84
C GLU A 12 5.35 0.33 11.04
N TRP A 13 5.24 1.35 11.84
CA TRP A 13 6.36 2.08 12.41
C TRP A 13 6.16 2.14 13.92
N VAL A 14 7.22 1.82 14.66
CA VAL A 14 7.21 1.84 16.12
C VAL A 14 8.24 2.84 16.64
N ALA A 15 7.95 3.43 17.79
CA ALA A 15 8.88 4.28 18.51
C ALA A 15 10.01 3.46 19.14
N ASP A 16 11.12 4.12 19.51
CA ASP A 16 12.22 3.45 20.19
C ASP A 16 11.73 2.77 21.48
N GLY A 17 12.09 1.48 21.64
CA GLY A 17 11.71 0.68 22.79
C GLY A 17 10.29 0.09 22.76
N VAL A 18 9.57 0.23 21.64
CA VAL A 18 8.28 -0.43 21.40
C VAL A 18 8.49 -1.63 20.50
N GLU A 19 7.99 -2.79 20.90
CA GLU A 19 8.02 -4.00 20.09
C GLU A 19 6.99 -3.91 18.96
N PRO A 20 7.36 -4.26 17.71
CA PRO A 20 6.43 -4.25 16.60
C PRO A 20 5.44 -5.42 16.67
N GLU A 21 4.18 -5.15 16.34
CA GLU A 21 3.09 -6.14 16.33
C GLU A 21 2.72 -6.62 14.90
N LYS A 22 3.41 -6.14 13.88
CA LYS A 22 3.09 -6.45 12.49
C LYS A 22 2.94 -7.93 12.20
N GLU A 23 3.87 -8.75 12.69
CA GLU A 23 3.86 -10.20 12.44
C GLU A 23 2.74 -10.91 13.21
N ASN A 24 2.29 -10.34 14.33
CA ASN A 24 1.19 -10.86 15.14
C ASN A 24 -0.19 -10.46 14.59
N LEU A 25 -0.23 -9.40 13.78
CA LEU A 25 -1.45 -8.82 13.20
C LEU A 25 -1.62 -9.22 11.73
N GLN A 26 -1.43 -10.50 11.44
CA GLN A 26 -1.68 -11.07 10.12
C GLN A 26 -2.94 -11.91 10.15
N ASN A 27 -3.77 -11.79 9.11
CA ASN A 27 -5.04 -12.51 8.98
C ASN A 27 -5.99 -12.32 10.17
N VAL A 28 -6.03 -11.11 10.72
CA VAL A 28 -6.94 -10.78 11.84
C VAL A 28 -8.39 -10.96 11.37
N PRO A 29 -9.19 -11.76 12.11
CA PRO A 29 -10.58 -11.98 11.74
C PRO A 29 -11.37 -10.67 11.67
N ARG A 30 -12.18 -10.51 10.64
CA ARG A 30 -12.96 -9.29 10.40
C ARG A 30 -13.89 -8.92 11.55
N GLU A 31 -14.32 -9.92 12.30
CA GLU A 31 -15.17 -9.77 13.48
C GLU A 31 -14.52 -8.91 14.56
N VAL A 32 -13.19 -8.96 14.67
CA VAL A 32 -12.41 -8.16 15.62
C VAL A 32 -12.54 -6.66 15.30
N CYS A 33 -12.55 -6.30 14.01
CA CYS A 33 -12.68 -4.92 13.55
C CYS A 33 -14.11 -4.56 13.09
N ALA A 34 -15.12 -5.36 13.44
CA ALA A 34 -16.49 -5.18 12.93
C ALA A 34 -17.09 -3.82 13.29
N SER A 35 -16.81 -3.30 14.47
CA SER A 35 -17.25 -1.96 14.89
C SER A 35 -16.59 -0.85 14.08
N TRP A 36 -15.33 -1.02 13.69
CA TRP A 36 -14.61 -0.09 12.83
C TRP A 36 -15.24 -0.04 11.44
N TYR A 37 -15.49 -1.20 10.84
CA TYR A 37 -16.14 -1.28 9.52
C TYR A 37 -17.52 -0.63 9.51
N ARG A 38 -18.31 -0.78 10.59
CA ARG A 38 -19.60 -0.08 10.73
C ARG A 38 -19.41 1.44 10.75
N ASN A 39 -18.44 1.95 11.51
CA ASN A 39 -18.15 3.39 11.56
C ASN A 39 -17.63 3.90 10.21
N PHE A 40 -16.71 3.17 9.58
CA PHE A 40 -16.20 3.53 8.26
C PHE A 40 -17.31 3.55 7.21
N SER A 41 -18.29 2.63 7.24
CA SER A 41 -19.39 2.61 6.28
C SER A 41 -20.22 3.89 6.27
N ILE A 42 -20.20 4.66 7.36
CA ILE A 42 -20.90 5.95 7.50
C ILE A 42 -19.93 7.15 7.52
N GLY A 43 -18.68 6.93 7.08
CA GLY A 43 -17.66 7.99 6.95
C GLY A 43 -17.05 8.46 8.27
N ARG A 44 -17.21 7.70 9.35
CA ARG A 44 -16.63 8.04 10.66
C ARG A 44 -15.28 7.38 10.83
N HIS A 45 -14.36 8.07 11.50
CA HIS A 45 -13.11 7.51 12.02
C HIS A 45 -13.33 6.99 13.46
N ILE A 46 -12.34 6.29 13.99
CA ILE A 46 -12.35 5.73 15.33
C ILE A 46 -11.48 6.59 16.23
N VAL A 47 -11.99 6.92 17.41
CA VAL A 47 -11.23 7.53 18.50
C VAL A 47 -11.59 6.77 19.78
N ILE A 48 -10.60 6.18 20.41
CA ILE A 48 -10.69 5.53 21.71
C ILE A 48 -9.77 6.30 22.67
N GLU A 49 -10.36 7.07 23.55
CA GLU A 49 -9.60 7.85 24.55
C GLU A 49 -9.10 6.97 25.67
N ASN A 50 -9.92 5.98 26.07
CA ASN A 50 -9.59 5.00 27.08
C ASN A 50 -10.13 3.64 26.66
N LEU A 51 -9.24 2.66 26.53
CA LEU A 51 -9.59 1.32 26.10
C LEU A 51 -10.66 0.66 27.01
N GLU A 52 -10.66 0.95 28.31
CA GLU A 52 -11.65 0.37 29.25
C GLU A 52 -13.09 0.76 28.90
N ASP A 53 -13.32 1.85 28.18
CA ASP A 53 -14.66 2.31 27.81
C ASP A 53 -15.34 1.38 26.81
N ILE A 54 -14.57 0.67 25.99
CA ILE A 54 -15.11 -0.27 24.98
C ILE A 54 -15.25 -1.71 25.50
N LYS A 55 -14.77 -2.03 26.69
CA LYS A 55 -14.72 -3.39 27.25
C LYS A 55 -16.07 -4.11 27.24
N LYS A 56 -17.17 -3.40 27.51
CA LYS A 56 -18.51 -3.98 27.53
C LYS A 56 -19.19 -3.96 26.16
N SER A 57 -18.92 -2.94 25.36
CA SER A 57 -19.57 -2.73 24.05
C SER A 57 -18.91 -3.48 22.90
N ASP A 58 -17.60 -3.72 22.98
CA ASP A 58 -16.81 -4.43 22.00
C ASP A 58 -15.70 -5.27 22.66
N PRO A 59 -16.06 -6.38 23.33
CA PRO A 59 -15.10 -7.18 24.07
C PRO A 59 -14.02 -7.84 23.20
N LEU A 60 -14.34 -8.19 21.95
CA LEU A 60 -13.35 -8.80 21.04
C LEU A 60 -12.25 -7.79 20.69
N GLN A 61 -12.64 -6.57 20.36
CA GLN A 61 -11.68 -5.52 20.06
C GLN A 61 -10.91 -5.08 21.31
N TYR A 62 -11.57 -5.00 22.45
CA TYR A 62 -10.92 -4.73 23.72
C TYR A 62 -9.78 -5.70 24.01
N GLU A 63 -10.04 -7.01 23.93
CA GLU A 63 -9.01 -8.03 24.18
C GLU A 63 -7.87 -7.97 23.15
N ASN A 64 -8.18 -7.74 21.87
CA ASN A 64 -7.17 -7.60 20.83
C ASN A 64 -6.24 -6.40 21.08
N LEU A 65 -6.79 -5.23 21.35
CA LEU A 65 -6.01 -4.02 21.62
C LEU A 65 -5.23 -4.12 22.95
N LYS A 66 -5.80 -4.76 23.95
CA LYS A 66 -5.16 -4.95 25.25
C LYS A 66 -3.91 -5.81 25.14
N GLN A 67 -3.95 -6.87 24.32
CA GLN A 67 -2.78 -7.73 24.08
C GLN A 67 -1.60 -6.96 23.45
N GLN A 68 -1.89 -5.90 22.71
CA GLN A 68 -0.91 -5.02 22.07
C GLN A 68 -0.49 -3.84 22.96
N ASN A 69 -0.89 -3.82 24.26
CA ASN A 69 -0.66 -2.70 25.18
C ASN A 69 -1.21 -1.35 24.68
N VAL A 70 -2.28 -1.37 23.90
CA VAL A 70 -2.98 -0.16 23.45
C VAL A 70 -3.91 0.32 24.57
N HIS A 71 -3.80 1.59 24.93
CA HIS A 71 -4.62 2.25 25.95
C HIS A 71 -5.53 3.32 25.35
N SER A 72 -5.07 3.96 24.30
CA SER A 72 -5.82 4.92 23.50
C SER A 72 -5.48 4.74 22.02
N LEU A 73 -6.37 5.16 21.12
CA LEU A 73 -6.24 4.85 19.70
C LEU A 73 -6.98 5.86 18.85
N VAL A 74 -6.38 6.21 17.71
CA VAL A 74 -7.06 6.91 16.62
C VAL A 74 -6.85 6.12 15.34
N VAL A 75 -7.94 5.75 14.64
CA VAL A 75 -7.88 5.05 13.34
C VAL A 75 -8.73 5.79 12.32
N VAL A 76 -8.18 5.99 11.15
CA VAL A 76 -8.86 6.63 10.03
C VAL A 76 -8.95 5.69 8.83
N PRO A 77 -10.07 5.68 8.11
CA PRO A 77 -10.24 4.88 6.91
C PRO A 77 -9.50 5.50 5.72
N LEU A 78 -9.04 4.64 4.81
CA LEU A 78 -8.47 5.00 3.53
C LEU A 78 -9.49 4.68 2.43
N TYR A 79 -9.98 5.72 1.73
CA TYR A 79 -10.96 5.56 0.66
C TYR A 79 -10.37 5.89 -0.71
N ASP A 80 -10.59 5.01 -1.67
CA ASP A 80 -10.46 5.30 -3.09
C ASP A 80 -11.85 5.58 -3.70
N GLY A 81 -12.20 6.84 -3.83
CA GLY A 81 -13.57 7.27 -4.10
C GLY A 81 -14.50 6.84 -2.97
N LYS A 82 -15.44 5.93 -3.26
CA LYS A 82 -16.36 5.35 -2.26
C LYS A 82 -15.89 4.00 -1.70
N ARG A 83 -14.82 3.45 -2.24
CA ARG A 83 -14.32 2.13 -1.84
C ARG A 83 -13.34 2.27 -0.68
N LEU A 84 -13.61 1.60 0.43
CA LEU A 84 -12.66 1.42 1.52
C LEU A 84 -11.54 0.50 1.04
N ILE A 85 -10.30 0.98 1.03
CA ILE A 85 -9.13 0.22 0.60
C ILE A 85 -8.24 -0.21 1.77
N GLY A 86 -8.47 0.34 2.94
CA GLY A 86 -7.75 0.05 4.17
C GLY A 86 -8.04 1.09 5.24
N PHE A 87 -7.29 1.01 6.30
CA PHE A 87 -7.29 1.99 7.38
C PHE A 87 -5.88 2.07 7.99
N PHE A 88 -5.59 3.12 8.71
CA PHE A 88 -4.37 3.25 9.49
C PHE A 88 -4.62 4.12 10.71
N GLY A 89 -3.76 3.99 11.70
CA GLY A 89 -3.97 4.66 12.96
C GLY A 89 -2.68 4.94 13.70
N VAL A 90 -2.83 5.48 14.89
CA VAL A 90 -1.78 5.66 15.87
C VAL A 90 -2.26 5.17 17.22
N ASP A 91 -1.41 4.38 17.86
CA ASP A 91 -1.64 3.82 19.17
C ASP A 91 -1.03 4.71 20.24
N ASN A 92 -1.72 4.80 21.37
CA ASN A 92 -1.30 5.54 22.55
C ASN A 92 -0.90 7.01 22.30
N PRO A 93 -1.61 7.76 21.44
CA PRO A 93 -1.34 9.19 21.34
C PRO A 93 -1.67 9.85 22.70
N PRO A 94 -0.95 10.91 23.10
CA PRO A 94 -1.29 11.64 24.30
C PRO A 94 -2.74 12.12 24.25
N ILE A 95 -3.53 11.91 25.32
CA ILE A 95 -4.97 12.25 25.37
C ILE A 95 -5.24 13.70 24.92
N LYS A 96 -4.40 14.64 25.35
CA LYS A 96 -4.50 16.06 24.95
C LYS A 96 -4.30 16.31 23.46
N SER A 97 -3.77 15.34 22.74
CA SER A 97 -3.43 15.43 21.32
C SER A 97 -4.33 14.56 20.42
N LEU A 98 -5.33 13.89 20.95
CA LEU A 98 -6.20 12.97 20.18
C LEU A 98 -6.90 13.67 19.02
N GLU A 99 -7.47 14.85 19.24
CA GLU A 99 -8.12 15.62 18.16
C GLU A 99 -7.11 16.04 17.09
N TYR A 100 -5.93 16.51 17.53
CA TYR A 100 -4.86 16.86 16.62
C TYR A 100 -4.36 15.65 15.82
N ALA A 101 -4.13 14.51 16.49
CA ALA A 101 -3.76 13.26 15.84
C ALA A 101 -4.81 12.82 14.81
N SER A 102 -6.10 12.91 15.17
CA SER A 102 -7.19 12.59 14.24
C SER A 102 -7.16 13.47 12.98
N ASN A 103 -7.01 14.78 13.12
CA ASN A 103 -6.95 15.71 12.01
C ASN A 103 -5.71 15.48 11.13
N MET A 104 -4.55 15.21 11.74
CA MET A 104 -3.33 14.86 11.01
C MET A 104 -3.48 13.57 10.23
N LEU A 105 -4.03 12.51 10.85
CA LEU A 105 -4.24 11.23 10.17
C LEU A 105 -5.22 11.36 9.01
N GLN A 106 -6.32 12.12 9.16
CA GLN A 106 -7.25 12.37 8.07
C GLN A 106 -6.57 13.07 6.88
N THR A 107 -5.70 14.05 7.16
CA THR A 107 -4.90 14.72 6.13
C THR A 107 -3.91 13.75 5.47
N ALA A 108 -3.20 12.95 6.29
CA ALA A 108 -2.26 11.95 5.80
C ALA A 108 -2.96 10.86 4.96
N ALA A 109 -4.20 10.48 5.30
CA ALA A 109 -5.00 9.54 4.52
C ALA A 109 -5.11 9.97 3.05
N TYR A 110 -5.37 11.23 2.80
CA TYR A 110 -5.44 11.78 1.44
C TYR A 110 -4.12 11.61 0.67
N PHE A 111 -2.98 11.90 1.31
CA PHE A 111 -1.67 11.76 0.68
C PHE A 111 -1.31 10.29 0.44
N ILE A 112 -1.61 9.41 1.39
CA ILE A 112 -1.39 7.97 1.26
C ILE A 112 -2.18 7.43 0.05
N VAL A 113 -3.48 7.70 -0.01
CA VAL A 113 -4.34 7.24 -1.11
C VAL A 113 -3.86 7.79 -2.45
N SER A 114 -3.51 9.08 -2.51
CA SER A 114 -2.99 9.71 -3.73
C SER A 114 -1.70 9.06 -4.20
N SER A 115 -0.80 8.72 -3.27
CA SER A 115 0.47 8.04 -3.57
C SER A 115 0.25 6.61 -4.04
N LEU A 116 -0.68 5.87 -3.42
CA LEU A 116 -1.06 4.53 -3.84
C LEU A 116 -1.66 4.52 -5.25
N LYS A 117 -2.54 5.47 -5.57
CA LYS A 117 -3.11 5.62 -6.92
C LYS A 117 -2.04 5.87 -7.97
N ARG A 118 -1.11 6.79 -7.69
CA ARG A 118 -0.01 7.10 -8.59
C ARG A 118 0.85 5.86 -8.86
N ARG A 119 1.24 5.15 -7.80
CA ARG A 119 2.03 3.92 -7.93
C ARG A 119 1.31 2.86 -8.77
N ASN A 120 0.02 2.63 -8.50
CA ASN A 120 -0.77 1.67 -9.26
C ASN A 120 -0.91 2.07 -10.72
N LEU A 121 -1.10 3.36 -11.03
CA LEU A 121 -1.15 3.85 -12.40
C LEU A 121 0.16 3.60 -13.14
N VAL A 122 1.30 3.91 -12.53
CA VAL A 122 2.63 3.63 -13.11
C VAL A 122 2.79 2.15 -13.39
N TYR A 123 2.45 1.29 -12.42
CA TYR A 123 2.52 -0.16 -12.59
C TYR A 123 1.64 -0.66 -13.75
N GLU A 124 0.40 -0.18 -13.86
CA GLU A 124 -0.51 -0.57 -14.95
C GLU A 124 0.01 -0.10 -16.31
N LEU A 125 0.59 1.10 -16.40
CA LEU A 125 1.21 1.59 -17.63
C LEU A 125 2.40 0.74 -18.03
N GLN A 126 3.29 0.39 -17.10
CA GLN A 126 4.43 -0.49 -17.35
C GLN A 126 3.97 -1.88 -17.81
N LYS A 127 2.97 -2.46 -17.16
CA LYS A 127 2.39 -3.75 -17.55
C LYS A 127 1.78 -3.72 -18.94
N ARG A 128 1.06 -2.66 -19.30
CA ARG A 128 0.50 -2.48 -20.64
C ARG A 128 1.62 -2.35 -21.70
N SER A 129 2.63 -1.53 -21.43
CA SER A 129 3.79 -1.39 -22.30
C SER A 129 4.48 -2.73 -22.52
N TYR A 130 4.73 -3.48 -21.45
CA TYR A 130 5.31 -4.82 -21.54
C TYR A 130 4.45 -5.76 -22.39
N ASN A 131 3.13 -5.79 -22.20
CA ASN A 131 2.23 -6.65 -22.97
C ASN A 131 2.23 -6.30 -24.46
N VAL A 132 2.28 -5.01 -24.83
CA VAL A 132 2.38 -4.58 -26.22
C VAL A 132 3.71 -5.03 -26.83
N LEU A 133 4.82 -4.81 -26.14
CA LEU A 133 6.14 -5.25 -26.58
C LEU A 133 6.21 -6.77 -26.71
N HIS A 134 5.63 -7.50 -25.76
CA HIS A 134 5.56 -8.96 -25.80
C HIS A 134 4.71 -9.45 -26.98
N ALA A 135 3.56 -8.84 -27.25
CA ALA A 135 2.73 -9.19 -28.40
C ALA A 135 3.47 -8.93 -29.73
N LEU A 136 4.13 -7.78 -29.87
CA LEU A 136 4.96 -7.47 -31.03
C LEU A 136 6.14 -8.45 -31.16
N SER A 137 6.69 -8.93 -30.06
CA SER A 137 7.84 -9.84 -30.05
C SER A 137 7.56 -11.21 -30.68
N VAL A 138 6.29 -11.58 -30.87
CA VAL A 138 5.93 -12.84 -31.54
C VAL A 138 6.30 -12.80 -33.02
N ASP A 139 6.13 -11.62 -33.64
CA ASP A 139 6.30 -11.43 -35.09
C ASP A 139 7.67 -10.86 -35.48
N TYR A 140 8.45 -10.36 -34.50
CA TYR A 140 9.74 -9.71 -34.77
C TYR A 140 10.91 -10.47 -34.16
N LEU A 141 12.03 -10.49 -34.84
CA LEU A 141 13.27 -11.17 -34.41
C LEU A 141 14.00 -10.42 -33.30
N GLY A 142 13.87 -9.10 -33.24
CA GLY A 142 14.46 -8.25 -32.23
C GLY A 142 13.60 -7.03 -31.97
N ILE A 143 13.53 -6.59 -30.70
CA ILE A 143 12.87 -5.36 -30.29
C ILE A 143 13.82 -4.61 -29.36
N TYR A 144 14.12 -3.39 -29.73
CA TYR A 144 15.07 -2.52 -29.04
C TYR A 144 14.41 -1.18 -28.73
N GLN A 145 14.70 -0.62 -27.57
CA GLN A 145 14.37 0.76 -27.23
C GLN A 145 15.68 1.55 -27.11
N VAL A 146 15.79 2.62 -27.84
CA VAL A 146 16.97 3.50 -27.84
C VAL A 146 16.57 4.86 -27.28
N ASN A 147 17.27 5.31 -26.25
CA ASN A 147 17.18 6.68 -25.78
C ASN A 147 18.15 7.54 -26.61
N PHE A 148 17.61 8.41 -27.47
CA PHE A 148 18.43 9.23 -28.33
C PHE A 148 19.21 10.34 -27.61
N ASP A 149 18.77 10.73 -26.39
CA ASP A 149 19.45 11.77 -25.62
C ASP A 149 20.67 11.20 -24.86
N THR A 150 20.56 9.95 -24.37
CA THR A 150 21.62 9.29 -23.57
C THR A 150 22.41 8.27 -24.36
N GLY A 151 21.91 7.81 -25.51
CA GLY A 151 22.49 6.72 -26.31
C GLY A 151 22.29 5.33 -25.65
N GLU A 152 21.52 5.24 -24.56
CA GLU A 152 21.23 3.96 -23.91
C GLU A 152 20.28 3.12 -24.77
N CYS A 153 20.59 1.83 -24.87
CA CYS A 153 19.80 0.85 -25.61
C CYS A 153 19.31 -0.25 -24.68
N GLU A 154 18.01 -0.44 -24.62
CA GLU A 154 17.35 -1.51 -23.89
C GLU A 154 16.87 -2.59 -24.88
N VAL A 155 17.22 -3.85 -24.63
CA VAL A 155 16.89 -4.98 -25.50
C VAL A 155 15.73 -5.75 -24.86
N TYR A 156 14.57 -5.75 -25.52
CA TYR A 156 13.40 -6.51 -25.05
C TYR A 156 13.36 -7.93 -25.61
N ARG A 157 13.85 -8.12 -26.83
CA ARG A 157 14.02 -9.43 -27.44
C ARG A 157 15.19 -9.38 -28.41
N ASP A 158 16.05 -10.37 -28.30
CA ASP A 158 17.10 -10.63 -29.27
C ASP A 158 17.00 -12.10 -29.70
N SER A 159 17.05 -12.38 -31.01
CA SER A 159 17.14 -13.74 -31.46
C SER A 159 18.63 -14.14 -31.55
N GLU A 160 19.04 -14.98 -30.63
CA GLU A 160 20.41 -15.58 -30.62
C GLU A 160 20.81 -16.26 -31.95
N ARG A 161 19.83 -16.42 -32.86
CA ARG A 161 20.03 -17.12 -34.14
C ARG A 161 20.89 -16.37 -35.17
N ILE A 162 21.14 -15.05 -35.02
CA ILE A 162 21.82 -14.27 -36.09
C ILE A 162 23.24 -13.85 -35.70
N GLY A 163 23.65 -14.00 -34.44
CA GLY A 163 25.03 -13.66 -34.00
C GLY A 163 25.40 -12.17 -34.19
N ILE A 164 24.42 -11.30 -34.43
CA ILE A 164 24.62 -9.88 -34.62
C ILE A 164 24.37 -9.20 -33.26
N ASN A 165 25.42 -8.66 -32.69
CA ASN A 165 25.31 -7.79 -31.51
C ASN A 165 24.81 -6.41 -31.96
N TRP A 166 23.48 -6.24 -31.99
CA TRP A 166 22.83 -5.00 -32.39
C TRP A 166 23.20 -3.79 -31.53
N ALA A 167 23.56 -4.01 -30.26
CA ALA A 167 24.03 -2.95 -29.36
C ALA A 167 25.29 -2.26 -29.91
N PHE A 168 26.10 -2.95 -30.76
CA PHE A 168 27.28 -2.39 -31.40
C PHE A 168 26.92 -1.42 -32.54
N TYR A 169 25.84 -1.70 -33.27
CA TYR A 169 25.42 -0.84 -34.39
C TYR A 169 24.79 0.48 -33.95
N PHE A 170 24.13 0.51 -32.80
CA PHE A 170 23.53 1.74 -32.30
C PHE A 170 24.53 2.66 -31.59
N LYS A 171 25.68 2.11 -31.13
CA LYS A 171 26.70 2.89 -30.42
C LYS A 171 27.59 3.73 -31.35
N ASP A 172 27.79 3.28 -32.61
CA ASP A 172 28.73 3.88 -33.54
C ASP A 172 28.07 4.38 -34.87
N GLY A 173 26.76 4.27 -35.01
CA GLY A 173 26.06 4.40 -36.29
C GLY A 173 25.40 5.74 -36.63
N TYR A 174 25.40 6.72 -35.72
CA TYR A 174 24.89 8.08 -35.97
C TYR A 174 25.97 9.12 -35.62
N GLN A 175 26.92 9.33 -36.49
CA GLN A 175 27.66 10.59 -36.68
C GLN A 175 27.13 11.31 -37.90
#